data_5a0f60bd49ed4abff7b1a1d002141eb6
#
_entry.id   5a0f60bd49ed4abff7b1a1d002141eb6
#
_cell.length_a   1.000
_cell.length_b   1.000
_cell.length_c   1.000
_cell.angle_alpha   90.00
_cell.angle_beta   90.00
_cell.angle_gamma   90.00
#
_symmetry.space_group_name_H-M   'P 1'
#
loop_
_entity.id
_entity.type
_entity.pdbx_description
1 polymer ?
#
loop_
_entity_poly.entity_id
_entity_poly.type
_entity_poly.pdbx_seq_one_letter_code
_entity_poly.pdbx_strand_id
1 'polypeptide(L)'
;SFTCVVKINDTEHTLEREVSTQRSFYEPWVIDGLRIWFDAVQDIFDFLAEAHGECCPRKHARFAIQDATLRICPEPIHPWCPLPEGGLKIEHCYRGEDCWLGAYNGASAHGGLDINHPAGTPLWAPFDIDDHYYFNSVEMGHNNNRWRGMHRWENGAEWILQAHHMTELTVQEHKPLKQGEQFARGAGVWSGDAEHSHFVFKVHDYGETILLDPWILFWQMYQDQQHFSFES
;
A
#
# COMPACT_ATOMS: atom_id res chain seq x y z
N SER A 1 8.87 18.25 5.20
CA SER A 1 7.45 18.18 5.56
C SER A 1 6.58 18.76 4.47
N PHE A 2 5.34 18.30 4.41
CA PHE A 2 4.29 18.83 3.55
C PHE A 2 3.19 19.40 4.43
N THR A 3 2.73 20.59 4.10
CA THR A 3 1.70 21.28 4.88
C THR A 3 0.55 21.64 3.96
N CYS A 4 -0.66 21.37 4.41
CA CYS A 4 -1.89 21.75 3.73
C CYS A 4 -2.86 22.42 4.71
N VAL A 5 -3.53 23.46 4.26
CA VAL A 5 -4.64 24.08 5.00
C VAL A 5 -5.95 23.63 4.37
N VAL A 6 -6.79 23.01 5.18
CA VAL A 6 -8.13 22.56 4.78
C VAL A 6 -9.18 23.29 5.58
N LYS A 7 -10.33 23.54 4.98
CA LYS A 7 -11.47 24.13 5.67
C LYS A 7 -12.56 23.08 5.85
N ILE A 8 -12.90 22.79 7.09
CA ILE A 8 -13.94 21.84 7.47
C ILE A 8 -14.95 22.59 8.37
N ASN A 9 -16.23 22.54 8.03
CA ASN A 9 -17.29 23.22 8.79
C ASN A 9 -16.95 24.68 9.16
N ASP A 10 -16.45 25.44 8.19
CA ASP A 10 -16.03 26.85 8.34
C ASP A 10 -14.77 27.07 9.22
N THR A 11 -14.16 26.03 9.76
CA THR A 11 -12.91 26.11 10.53
C THR A 11 -11.73 25.71 9.67
N GLU A 12 -10.65 26.48 9.72
CA GLU A 12 -9.40 26.14 9.06
C GLU A 12 -8.55 25.22 9.94
N HIS A 13 -8.01 24.16 9.33
CA HIS A 13 -7.13 23.20 9.97
C HIS A 13 -5.85 23.07 9.14
N THR A 14 -4.72 23.12 9.82
CA THR A 14 -3.41 22.86 9.20
C THR A 14 -3.06 21.40 9.40
N LEU A 15 -2.90 20.68 8.28
CA LEU A 15 -2.42 19.30 8.24
C LEU A 15 -0.96 19.31 7.83
N GLU A 16 -0.12 18.64 8.61
CA GLU A 16 1.31 18.54 8.31
C GLU A 16 1.73 17.09 8.30
N ARG A 17 2.28 16.63 7.16
CA ARG A 17 2.94 15.34 7.05
C ARG A 17 4.44 15.53 6.99
N GLU A 18 5.13 14.92 7.91
CA GLU A 18 6.58 14.86 7.95
C GLU A 18 7.05 13.52 7.40
N VAL A 19 7.90 13.56 6.40
CA VAL A 19 8.48 12.39 5.72
C VAL A 19 9.87 12.13 6.26
N SER A 20 10.34 10.90 6.16
CA SER A 20 11.69 10.51 6.62
C SER A 20 11.92 10.80 8.10
N THR A 21 10.91 10.57 8.91
CA THR A 21 11.02 10.65 10.36
C THR A 21 11.01 9.25 10.96
N GLN A 22 11.62 9.11 12.13
CA GLN A 22 11.53 7.88 12.93
C GLN A 22 10.19 7.75 13.68
N ARG A 23 9.19 8.49 13.24
CA ARG A 23 7.85 8.34 13.81
C ARG A 23 7.27 7.01 13.40
N SER A 24 6.59 6.38 14.34
CA SER A 24 5.79 5.21 14.05
C SER A 24 4.63 5.61 13.16
N PHE A 25 4.26 4.72 12.30
CA PHE A 25 3.01 4.58 11.59
C PHE A 25 2.24 5.89 11.33
N TYR A 26 1.98 6.16 10.09
CA TYR A 26 1.26 7.34 9.62
C TYR A 26 -0.21 7.29 10.05
N GLU A 27 -0.51 7.94 11.17
CA GLU A 27 -1.89 8.05 11.68
C GLU A 27 -2.68 9.09 10.88
N PRO A 28 -3.95 8.81 10.57
CA PRO A 28 -4.83 9.79 9.95
C PRO A 28 -5.18 10.92 10.93
N TRP A 29 -5.49 12.11 10.40
CA TRP A 29 -6.16 13.15 11.18
C TRP A 29 -7.62 12.77 11.37
N VAL A 30 -8.13 13.02 12.57
CA VAL A 30 -9.57 12.90 12.86
C VAL A 30 -10.09 14.28 13.27
N ILE A 31 -10.90 14.87 12.41
CA ILE A 31 -11.43 16.23 12.56
C ILE A 31 -12.91 16.21 12.24
N ASP A 32 -13.74 16.68 13.18
CA ASP A 32 -15.20 16.78 13.05
C ASP A 32 -15.86 15.49 12.52
N GLY A 33 -15.39 14.34 12.99
CA GLY A 33 -15.92 13.04 12.57
C GLY A 33 -15.40 12.54 11.22
N LEU A 34 -14.48 13.26 10.58
CA LEU A 34 -13.81 12.83 9.37
C LEU A 34 -12.43 12.26 9.68
N ARG A 35 -12.12 11.11 9.10
CA ARG A 35 -10.77 10.54 9.06
C ARG A 35 -10.12 10.95 7.75
N ILE A 36 -8.96 11.56 7.83
CA ILE A 36 -8.29 12.18 6.70
C ILE A 36 -6.87 11.65 6.60
N TRP A 37 -6.51 11.10 5.45
CA TRP A 37 -5.12 10.88 5.04
C TRP A 37 -4.75 11.94 4.00
N PHE A 38 -3.57 12.46 4.10
CA PHE A 38 -3.08 13.50 3.23
C PHE A 38 -1.69 13.13 2.72
N ASP A 39 -1.55 13.15 1.40
CA ASP A 39 -0.29 12.97 0.71
C ASP A 39 0.01 14.17 -0.16
N ALA A 40 1.27 14.56 -0.18
CA ALA A 40 1.78 15.47 -1.17
C ALA A 40 2.66 14.70 -2.14
N VAL A 41 2.26 14.68 -3.40
CA VAL A 41 2.99 14.02 -4.48
C VAL A 41 3.26 15.03 -5.57
N GLN A 42 4.43 14.96 -6.18
CA GLN A 42 4.73 15.79 -7.32
C GLN A 42 4.40 15.04 -8.60
N ASP A 43 5.22 14.10 -8.96
CA ASP A 43 5.01 13.24 -10.12
C ASP A 43 5.49 11.82 -9.75
N ILE A 44 4.97 10.84 -10.43
CA ILE A 44 5.53 9.49 -10.35
C ILE A 44 6.64 9.35 -11.39
N PHE A 45 7.67 8.60 -11.10
CA PHE A 45 8.72 8.31 -12.07
C PHE A 45 8.17 7.65 -13.32
N ASP A 46 8.71 7.99 -14.50
CA ASP A 46 8.26 7.44 -15.78
C ASP A 46 8.26 5.91 -15.80
N PHE A 47 9.30 5.28 -15.32
CA PHE A 47 9.36 3.82 -15.28
C PHE A 47 8.36 3.19 -14.30
N LEU A 48 7.98 3.88 -13.25
CA LEU A 48 6.93 3.44 -12.33
C LEU A 48 5.55 3.74 -12.90
N ALA A 49 5.40 4.85 -13.63
CA ALA A 49 4.17 5.16 -14.34
C ALA A 49 3.86 4.07 -15.38
N GLU A 50 4.84 3.59 -16.10
CA GLU A 50 4.70 2.45 -17.01
C GLU A 50 4.26 1.18 -16.27
N ALA A 51 4.82 0.92 -15.08
CA ALA A 51 4.45 -0.22 -14.27
C ALA A 51 3.04 -0.12 -13.64
N HIS A 52 2.59 1.08 -13.34
CA HIS A 52 1.31 1.32 -12.66
C HIS A 52 0.18 1.67 -13.62
N GLY A 53 0.49 2.05 -14.87
CA GLY A 53 -0.49 2.46 -15.87
C GLY A 53 -0.96 3.90 -15.68
N GLU A 54 -2.17 4.20 -16.17
CA GLU A 54 -2.70 5.57 -16.24
C GLU A 54 -3.15 6.17 -14.90
N CYS A 55 -2.99 5.47 -13.80
CA CYS A 55 -3.43 5.89 -12.47
C CYS A 55 -2.45 6.84 -11.76
N CYS A 56 -1.60 7.51 -12.51
CA CYS A 56 -0.60 8.43 -11.95
C CYS A 56 -1.24 9.66 -11.31
N PRO A 57 -0.68 10.16 -10.21
CA PRO A 57 -1.14 11.40 -9.60
C PRO A 57 -1.05 12.57 -10.59
N ARG A 58 -2.12 13.35 -10.70
CA ARG A 58 -2.21 14.50 -11.60
C ARG A 58 -2.03 15.85 -10.90
N LYS A 59 -2.00 15.85 -9.57
CA LYS A 59 -1.91 17.05 -8.73
C LYS A 59 -0.95 16.82 -7.57
N HIS A 60 -0.44 17.92 -7.03
CA HIS A 60 0.57 17.90 -5.97
C HIS A 60 0.05 17.45 -4.59
N ALA A 61 -1.26 17.50 -4.35
CA ALA A 61 -1.85 17.06 -3.11
C ALA A 61 -2.99 16.07 -3.37
N ARG A 62 -3.08 15.05 -2.53
CA ARG A 62 -4.11 14.03 -2.58
C ARG A 62 -4.63 13.74 -1.20
N PHE A 63 -5.95 13.54 -1.11
CA PHE A 63 -6.63 13.21 0.13
C PHE A 63 -7.41 11.92 -0.04
N ALA A 64 -7.40 11.09 0.99
CA ALA A 64 -8.41 10.08 1.23
C ALA A 64 -9.20 10.52 2.47
N ILE A 65 -10.53 10.62 2.31
CA ILE A 65 -11.41 11.13 3.37
C ILE A 65 -12.53 10.12 3.59
N GLN A 66 -12.77 9.82 4.84
CA GLN A 66 -13.78 8.86 5.27
C GLN A 66 -14.46 9.36 6.55
N ASP A 67 -15.72 8.97 6.76
CA ASP A 67 -16.35 9.05 8.07
C ASP A 67 -15.52 8.24 9.08
N ALA A 68 -15.12 8.88 10.18
CA ALA A 68 -14.24 8.28 11.18
C ALA A 68 -14.87 7.09 11.93
N THR A 69 -16.21 6.97 11.89
CA THR A 69 -16.93 5.84 12.50
C THR A 69 -16.94 4.59 11.61
N LEU A 70 -16.63 4.76 10.32
CA LEU A 70 -16.60 3.65 9.36
C LEU A 70 -15.21 3.01 9.30
N ARG A 71 -15.19 1.75 8.94
CA ARG A 71 -13.95 1.03 8.62
C ARG A 71 -13.60 1.27 7.15
N ILE A 72 -12.33 1.18 6.79
CA ILE A 72 -11.87 1.24 5.39
C ILE A 72 -12.42 0.04 4.63
N CYS A 73 -12.25 -1.14 5.22
CA CYS A 73 -12.90 -2.38 4.80
C CYS A 73 -13.92 -2.76 5.86
N PRO A 74 -15.16 -3.15 5.53
CA PRO A 74 -16.18 -3.54 6.49
C PRO A 74 -15.73 -4.71 7.38
N GLU A 75 -15.10 -5.70 6.77
CA GLU A 75 -14.53 -6.85 7.47
C GLU A 75 -13.10 -6.58 7.93
N PRO A 76 -12.61 -7.31 8.95
CA PRO A 76 -11.20 -7.23 9.33
C PRO A 76 -10.27 -7.53 8.14
N ILE A 77 -9.21 -6.76 7.99
CA ILE A 77 -8.20 -6.96 6.96
C ILE A 77 -7.09 -7.86 7.52
N HIS A 78 -6.86 -9.00 6.87
CA HIS A 78 -5.71 -9.85 7.21
C HIS A 78 -4.40 -9.13 6.85
N PRO A 79 -3.34 -9.24 7.65
CA PRO A 79 -2.04 -8.74 7.24
C PRO A 79 -1.60 -9.26 5.87
N TRP A 80 -1.11 -8.36 5.05
CA TRP A 80 -0.62 -8.70 3.70
C TRP A 80 0.73 -9.44 3.75
N CYS A 81 1.54 -9.09 4.74
CA CYS A 81 2.80 -9.74 5.10
C CYS A 81 2.93 -9.74 6.63
N PRO A 82 3.89 -10.44 7.22
CA PRO A 82 4.19 -10.30 8.64
C PRO A 82 4.42 -8.83 9.01
N LEU A 83 3.67 -8.33 9.97
CA LEU A 83 3.77 -6.94 10.40
C LEU A 83 4.86 -6.80 11.47
N PRO A 84 5.71 -5.78 11.39
CA PRO A 84 6.67 -5.48 12.44
C PRO A 84 5.99 -5.27 13.79
N GLU A 85 6.58 -5.84 14.85
CA GLU A 85 6.07 -5.69 16.20
C GLU A 85 6.11 -4.22 16.64
N GLY A 86 5.06 -3.77 17.32
CA GLY A 86 4.97 -2.39 17.80
C GLY A 86 4.64 -1.35 16.73
N GLY A 87 4.19 -1.78 15.56
CA GLY A 87 3.78 -0.91 14.45
C GLY A 87 4.83 -0.74 13.37
N LEU A 88 4.37 -0.44 12.17
CA LEU A 88 5.23 -0.15 11.03
C LEU A 88 5.83 1.26 11.18
N LYS A 89 7.15 1.36 11.15
CA LYS A 89 7.92 2.60 11.25
C LYS A 89 8.72 2.81 9.98
N ILE A 90 9.19 4.03 9.78
CA ILE A 90 10.02 4.37 8.63
C ILE A 90 11.28 3.49 8.52
N GLU A 91 11.85 3.07 9.64
CA GLU A 91 13.00 2.17 9.69
C GLU A 91 12.72 0.77 9.13
N HIS A 92 11.44 0.39 9.03
CA HIS A 92 11.01 -0.87 8.41
C HIS A 92 10.80 -0.75 6.90
N CYS A 93 10.91 0.47 6.37
CA CYS A 93 10.82 0.73 4.94
C CYS A 93 12.20 0.67 4.27
N TYR A 94 12.22 0.46 2.97
CA TYR A 94 13.44 0.38 2.20
C TYR A 94 14.34 1.60 2.45
N ARG A 95 15.58 1.35 2.83
CA ARG A 95 16.58 2.38 3.20
C ARG A 95 16.19 3.30 4.36
N GLY A 96 15.19 2.95 5.15
CA GLY A 96 14.73 3.79 6.25
C GLY A 96 14.04 5.08 5.79
N GLU A 97 13.39 5.06 4.65
CA GLU A 97 12.71 6.22 4.06
C GLU A 97 11.23 5.91 3.79
N ASP A 98 10.38 6.94 3.85
CA ASP A 98 8.99 6.82 3.42
C ASP A 98 8.94 6.71 1.89
N CYS A 99 8.86 5.48 1.41
CA CYS A 99 8.97 5.18 0.00
C CYS A 99 7.81 5.69 -0.85
N TRP A 100 6.70 6.09 -0.24
CA TRP A 100 5.63 6.73 -1.01
C TRP A 100 6.03 8.11 -1.51
N LEU A 101 6.66 8.91 -0.65
CA LEU A 101 6.86 10.34 -0.90
C LEU A 101 8.26 10.74 -1.35
N GLY A 102 9.20 9.85 -1.47
CA GLY A 102 10.45 10.41 -1.89
C GLY A 102 11.73 9.63 -1.77
N ALA A 103 11.63 8.35 -1.55
CA ALA A 103 12.82 7.52 -1.42
C ALA A 103 13.73 7.56 -2.66
N TYR A 104 13.14 7.79 -3.83
CA TYR A 104 13.90 7.69 -5.08
C TYR A 104 14.45 9.01 -5.56
N ASN A 105 13.70 10.09 -5.47
CA ASN A 105 14.11 11.36 -6.07
C ASN A 105 13.38 12.58 -5.49
N GLY A 106 13.56 12.83 -4.24
CA GLY A 106 12.99 14.01 -3.60
C GLY A 106 11.46 13.94 -3.48
N ALA A 107 10.75 14.85 -4.12
CA ALA A 107 9.30 14.96 -4.00
C ALA A 107 8.53 14.04 -4.94
N SER A 108 9.18 13.27 -5.80
CA SER A 108 8.49 12.36 -6.73
C SER A 108 7.93 11.15 -6.00
N ALA A 109 6.70 10.78 -6.32
CA ALA A 109 6.06 9.63 -5.72
C ALA A 109 6.67 8.32 -6.19
N HIS A 110 6.92 7.42 -5.27
CA HIS A 110 7.37 6.06 -5.55
C HIS A 110 6.24 5.18 -6.10
N GLY A 111 5.00 5.46 -5.75
CA GLY A 111 3.82 4.74 -6.23
C GLY A 111 3.49 3.49 -5.43
N GLY A 112 4.16 3.24 -4.33
CA GLY A 112 3.93 2.11 -3.45
C GLY A 112 4.62 2.26 -2.11
N LEU A 113 4.63 1.20 -1.34
CA LEU A 113 5.25 1.10 -0.03
C LEU A 113 6.20 -0.10 -0.01
N ASP A 114 7.47 0.14 0.25
CA ASP A 114 8.48 -0.91 0.39
C ASP A 114 8.65 -1.29 1.85
N ILE A 115 8.40 -2.55 2.16
CA ILE A 115 8.57 -3.09 3.51
C ILE A 115 9.70 -4.11 3.50
N ASN A 116 10.68 -3.89 4.40
CA ASN A 116 11.81 -4.78 4.59
C ASN A 116 11.39 -6.02 5.35
N HIS A 117 11.71 -7.16 4.81
CA HIS A 117 11.57 -8.46 5.46
C HIS A 117 12.44 -9.51 4.73
N PRO A 118 12.78 -10.63 5.37
CA PRO A 118 13.65 -11.65 4.78
C PRO A 118 13.08 -12.23 3.48
N ALA A 119 13.95 -12.62 2.56
CA ALA A 119 13.56 -13.34 1.35
C ALA A 119 12.78 -14.61 1.69
N GLY A 120 11.73 -14.88 0.93
CA GLY A 120 10.85 -16.01 1.16
C GLY A 120 9.76 -15.77 2.22
N THR A 121 9.64 -14.54 2.72
CA THR A 121 8.55 -14.15 3.64
C THR A 121 7.20 -14.39 2.98
N PRO A 122 6.23 -15.05 3.68
CA PRO A 122 4.92 -15.31 3.11
C PRO A 122 4.13 -14.01 2.87
N LEU A 123 3.39 -13.98 1.75
CA LEU A 123 2.42 -12.94 1.43
C LEU A 123 1.04 -13.56 1.40
N TRP A 124 0.07 -12.94 2.08
CA TRP A 124 -1.30 -13.42 2.23
C TRP A 124 -2.31 -12.47 1.60
N ALA A 125 -3.43 -13.00 1.14
CA ALA A 125 -4.55 -12.20 0.65
C ALA A 125 -5.17 -11.40 1.81
N PRO A 126 -5.18 -10.05 1.76
CA PRO A 126 -5.70 -9.24 2.86
C PRO A 126 -7.21 -9.36 3.06
N PHE A 127 -7.92 -9.65 2.00
CA PHE A 127 -9.36 -9.93 1.90
C PHE A 127 -9.58 -10.92 0.76
N ASP A 128 -10.82 -11.36 0.54
CA ASP A 128 -11.14 -12.24 -0.59
C ASP A 128 -10.73 -11.58 -1.90
N ILE A 129 -10.06 -12.33 -2.76
CA ILE A 129 -9.61 -11.89 -4.09
C ILE A 129 -10.42 -12.66 -5.13
N ASP A 130 -11.13 -11.95 -6.00
CA ASP A 130 -12.01 -12.56 -7.01
C ASP A 130 -11.23 -13.11 -8.19
N ASP A 131 -10.17 -12.40 -8.59
CA ASP A 131 -9.25 -12.83 -9.65
C ASP A 131 -7.85 -12.30 -9.38
N HIS A 132 -6.86 -13.04 -9.80
CA HIS A 132 -5.47 -12.60 -9.73
C HIS A 132 -4.64 -13.18 -10.86
N TYR A 133 -3.56 -12.48 -11.18
CA TYR A 133 -2.58 -12.94 -12.13
C TYR A 133 -1.18 -12.44 -11.79
N TYR A 134 -0.23 -13.13 -12.37
CA TYR A 134 1.17 -12.88 -12.21
C TYR A 134 1.73 -12.36 -13.54
N PHE A 135 2.22 -11.14 -13.55
CA PHE A 135 2.92 -10.65 -14.72
C PHE A 135 4.40 -10.48 -14.40
N ASN A 136 5.13 -11.09 -15.29
CA ASN A 136 6.45 -11.38 -14.98
C ASN A 136 7.43 -10.46 -15.58
N SER A 137 8.44 -10.36 -14.90
CA SER A 137 9.66 -9.83 -15.37
C SER A 137 10.84 -10.70 -14.92
N VAL A 138 10.69 -12.00 -14.92
CA VAL A 138 11.79 -12.94 -14.64
C VAL A 138 12.99 -12.62 -15.51
N GLU A 139 12.73 -12.20 -16.73
CA GLU A 139 13.75 -11.78 -17.68
C GLU A 139 14.50 -10.51 -17.25
N MET A 140 13.97 -9.73 -16.33
CA MET A 140 14.64 -8.52 -15.84
C MET A 140 15.75 -8.79 -14.84
N GLY A 141 15.97 -10.03 -14.45
CA GLY A 141 17.11 -10.44 -13.65
C GLY A 141 17.17 -9.92 -12.22
N HIS A 142 16.10 -9.26 -11.75
CA HIS A 142 16.07 -8.52 -10.49
C HIS A 142 14.92 -8.90 -9.58
N ASN A 143 14.30 -10.07 -9.75
CA ASN A 143 13.12 -10.45 -8.97
C ASN A 143 12.01 -9.39 -8.95
N ASN A 144 11.84 -8.68 -10.05
CA ASN A 144 10.79 -7.68 -10.21
C ASN A 144 9.48 -8.31 -10.68
N ASN A 145 9.24 -9.50 -10.22
CA ASN A 145 8.01 -10.23 -10.45
C ASN A 145 6.86 -9.51 -9.76
N ARG A 146 5.70 -9.48 -10.40
CA ARG A 146 4.55 -8.73 -9.90
C ARG A 146 3.33 -9.63 -9.86
N TRP A 147 2.68 -9.64 -8.73
CA TRP A 147 1.35 -10.20 -8.59
C TRP A 147 0.32 -9.06 -8.55
N ARG A 148 -0.81 -9.26 -9.18
CA ARG A 148 -1.96 -8.38 -9.09
C ARG A 148 -3.17 -9.18 -8.68
N GLY A 149 -3.82 -8.78 -7.59
CA GLY A 149 -5.10 -9.30 -7.14
C GLY A 149 -6.18 -8.23 -7.22
N MET A 150 -7.41 -8.64 -7.49
CA MET A 150 -8.57 -7.76 -7.63
C MET A 150 -9.71 -8.25 -6.75
N HIS A 151 -10.32 -7.35 -6.02
CA HIS A 151 -11.57 -7.56 -5.31
C HIS A 151 -12.62 -6.59 -5.80
N ARG A 152 -13.80 -7.13 -6.11
CA ARG A 152 -14.92 -6.32 -6.58
C ARG A 152 -15.98 -6.20 -5.50
N TRP A 153 -16.23 -4.99 -5.08
CA TRP A 153 -17.26 -4.67 -4.10
C TRP A 153 -18.65 -4.67 -4.72
N GLU A 154 -19.68 -4.90 -3.90
CA GLU A 154 -21.09 -4.92 -4.34
C GLU A 154 -21.54 -3.61 -5.03
N ASN A 155 -20.96 -2.48 -4.65
CA ASN A 155 -21.23 -1.18 -5.28
C ASN A 155 -20.54 -1.00 -6.64
N GLY A 156 -19.78 -1.99 -7.11
CA GLY A 156 -19.08 -1.97 -8.39
C GLY A 156 -17.67 -1.39 -8.35
N ALA A 157 -17.21 -0.87 -7.22
CA ALA A 157 -15.82 -0.47 -7.05
C ALA A 157 -14.89 -1.70 -7.04
N GLU A 158 -13.70 -1.55 -7.61
CA GLU A 158 -12.68 -2.58 -7.60
C GLU A 158 -11.46 -2.11 -6.80
N TRP A 159 -11.02 -2.92 -5.87
CA TRP A 159 -9.74 -2.74 -5.20
C TRP A 159 -8.69 -3.61 -5.86
N ILE A 160 -7.59 -2.99 -6.23
CA ILE A 160 -6.50 -3.64 -6.95
C ILE A 160 -5.26 -3.56 -6.09
N LEU A 161 -4.75 -4.72 -5.74
CA LEU A 161 -3.52 -4.88 -4.98
C LEU A 161 -2.41 -5.34 -5.91
N GLN A 162 -1.19 -4.87 -5.70
CA GLN A 162 -0.01 -5.43 -6.34
C GLN A 162 1.08 -5.68 -5.31
N ALA A 163 1.78 -6.79 -5.47
CA ALA A 163 3.00 -7.08 -4.74
C ALA A 163 4.13 -7.33 -5.73
N HIS A 164 5.26 -6.69 -5.52
CA HIS A 164 6.44 -6.86 -6.36
C HIS A 164 7.57 -7.53 -5.58
N HIS A 165 8.63 -7.92 -6.30
CA HIS A 165 9.83 -8.57 -5.76
C HIS A 165 9.52 -9.92 -5.11
N MET A 166 8.66 -10.69 -5.74
CA MET A 166 8.33 -12.02 -5.25
C MET A 166 9.41 -13.03 -5.62
N THR A 167 9.65 -13.96 -4.72
CA THR A 167 10.54 -15.11 -4.95
C THR A 167 9.79 -16.31 -5.49
N GLU A 168 8.50 -16.42 -5.18
CA GLU A 168 7.67 -17.56 -5.55
C GLU A 168 6.19 -17.16 -5.59
N LEU A 169 5.46 -17.67 -6.58
CA LEU A 169 4.00 -17.70 -6.62
C LEU A 169 3.54 -19.09 -6.16
N THR A 170 2.70 -19.16 -5.12
CA THR A 170 2.29 -20.42 -4.50
C THR A 170 0.91 -20.91 -4.93
N VAL A 171 0.21 -20.14 -5.74
CA VAL A 171 -1.16 -20.40 -6.17
C VAL A 171 -1.29 -20.37 -7.68
N GLN A 172 -2.36 -20.96 -8.20
CA GLN A 172 -2.67 -20.95 -9.63
C GLN A 172 -3.39 -19.64 -9.98
N GLU A 173 -2.89 -18.94 -11.01
CA GLU A 173 -3.53 -17.73 -11.54
C GLU A 173 -4.98 -17.95 -11.97
N HIS A 174 -5.74 -16.87 -11.95
CA HIS A 174 -7.15 -16.86 -12.34
C HIS A 174 -8.03 -17.77 -11.49
N LYS A 175 -7.67 -17.91 -10.23
CA LYS A 175 -8.49 -18.58 -9.21
C LYS A 175 -8.78 -17.61 -8.08
N PRO A 176 -10.00 -17.60 -7.53
CA PRO A 176 -10.27 -16.81 -6.33
C PRO A 176 -9.35 -17.24 -5.18
N LEU A 177 -8.95 -16.27 -4.35
CA LEU A 177 -8.26 -16.54 -3.10
C LEU A 177 -9.14 -16.13 -1.93
N LYS A 178 -9.06 -16.89 -0.86
CA LYS A 178 -9.69 -16.50 0.38
C LYS A 178 -8.79 -15.63 1.23
N GLN A 179 -9.39 -14.76 2.03
CA GLN A 179 -8.66 -13.97 3.02
C GLN A 179 -7.73 -14.86 3.84
N GLY A 180 -6.49 -14.43 4.03
CA GLY A 180 -5.46 -15.19 4.75
C GLY A 180 -4.79 -16.30 3.95
N GLU A 181 -5.25 -16.60 2.73
CA GLU A 181 -4.59 -17.57 1.88
C GLU A 181 -3.24 -17.04 1.40
N GLN A 182 -2.19 -17.85 1.59
CA GLN A 182 -0.87 -17.50 1.10
C GLN A 182 -0.83 -17.63 -0.41
N PHE A 183 -0.56 -16.53 -1.11
CA PHE A 183 -0.49 -16.54 -2.57
C PHE A 183 0.94 -16.49 -3.12
N ALA A 184 1.89 -16.01 -2.31
CA ALA A 184 3.27 -15.86 -2.76
C ALA A 184 4.25 -15.89 -1.60
N ARG A 185 5.52 -15.88 -1.95
CA ARG A 185 6.63 -15.51 -1.06
C ARG A 185 7.31 -14.28 -1.64
N GLY A 186 7.58 -13.32 -0.77
CA GLY A 186 8.11 -12.01 -1.14
C GLY A 186 9.58 -11.82 -0.85
N ALA A 187 9.96 -10.57 -0.88
CA ALA A 187 11.26 -10.04 -0.56
C ALA A 187 12.39 -10.55 -1.46
N GLY A 188 12.15 -10.55 -2.77
CA GLY A 188 13.24 -10.61 -3.72
C GLY A 188 14.14 -9.38 -3.57
N VAL A 189 15.43 -9.56 -3.72
CA VAL A 189 16.40 -8.47 -3.68
C VAL A 189 16.33 -7.68 -4.97
N TRP A 190 16.10 -6.38 -4.86
CA TRP A 190 16.12 -5.50 -6.02
C TRP A 190 17.54 -5.08 -6.38
N SER A 191 18.27 -4.51 -5.46
CA SER A 191 19.60 -3.93 -5.70
C SER A 191 20.72 -4.51 -4.83
N GLY A 192 20.45 -5.58 -4.10
CA GLY A 192 21.42 -6.23 -3.24
C GLY A 192 21.59 -5.64 -1.84
N ASP A 193 20.94 -4.52 -1.54
CA ASP A 193 21.18 -3.81 -0.29
C ASP A 193 20.15 -4.09 0.81
N ALA A 194 18.91 -4.41 0.45
CA ALA A 194 17.87 -4.73 1.42
C ALA A 194 16.76 -5.55 0.77
N GLU A 195 16.49 -6.70 1.37
CA GLU A 195 15.36 -7.54 0.98
C GLU A 195 14.05 -6.86 1.38
N HIS A 196 13.15 -6.66 0.43
CA HIS A 196 11.88 -5.99 0.64
C HIS A 196 10.81 -6.47 -0.35
N SER A 197 9.57 -6.18 -0.04
CA SER A 197 8.46 -6.27 -0.99
C SER A 197 7.89 -4.88 -1.22
N HIS A 198 7.52 -4.61 -2.46
CA HIS A 198 6.86 -3.37 -2.88
C HIS A 198 5.37 -3.60 -3.01
N PHE A 199 4.59 -2.87 -2.22
CA PHE A 199 3.14 -2.97 -2.18
C PHE A 199 2.48 -1.78 -2.86
N VAL A 200 1.46 -2.05 -3.67
CA VAL A 200 0.70 -1.04 -4.40
C VAL A 200 -0.79 -1.23 -4.13
N PHE A 201 -1.49 -0.13 -3.89
CA PHE A 201 -2.92 -0.12 -3.71
C PHE A 201 -3.59 0.84 -4.69
N LYS A 202 -4.59 0.34 -5.42
CA LYS A 202 -5.40 1.12 -6.36
C LYS A 202 -6.88 0.88 -6.09
N VAL A 203 -7.66 1.91 -6.35
CA VAL A 203 -9.12 1.82 -6.37
C VAL A 203 -9.59 2.21 -7.76
N HIS A 204 -10.37 1.35 -8.40
CA HIS A 204 -11.11 1.67 -9.60
C HIS A 204 -12.57 1.91 -9.26
N ASP A 205 -13.06 3.12 -9.47
CA ASP A 205 -14.43 3.50 -9.18
C ASP A 205 -14.86 4.63 -10.13
N TYR A 206 -16.13 4.70 -10.47
CA TYR A 206 -16.70 5.70 -11.41
C TYR A 206 -15.92 5.83 -12.72
N GLY A 207 -15.34 4.75 -13.21
CA GLY A 207 -14.56 4.74 -14.46
C GLY A 207 -13.17 5.33 -14.38
N GLU A 208 -12.70 5.64 -13.17
CA GLU A 208 -11.34 6.11 -12.91
C GLU A 208 -10.57 5.13 -12.02
N THR A 209 -9.27 5.02 -12.25
CA THR A 209 -8.37 4.27 -11.38
C THR A 209 -7.46 5.24 -10.63
N ILE A 210 -7.48 5.16 -9.31
CA ILE A 210 -6.72 6.03 -8.43
C ILE A 210 -5.69 5.19 -7.69
N LEU A 211 -4.44 5.61 -7.76
CA LEU A 211 -3.35 5.05 -6.96
C LEU A 211 -3.39 5.70 -5.58
N LEU A 212 -3.50 4.88 -4.54
CA LEU A 212 -3.55 5.32 -3.14
C LEU A 212 -2.29 4.89 -2.39
N ASP A 213 -1.99 5.60 -1.32
CA ASP A 213 -0.93 5.22 -0.40
C ASP A 213 -1.33 3.92 0.33
N PRO A 214 -0.55 2.84 0.21
CA PRO A 214 -0.83 1.58 0.90
C PRO A 214 -0.87 1.68 2.43
N TRP A 215 -0.28 2.72 3.03
CA TRP A 215 -0.38 2.98 4.47
C TRP A 215 -1.81 2.97 4.99
N ILE A 216 -2.77 3.36 4.15
CA ILE A 216 -4.20 3.34 4.47
C ILE A 216 -4.66 1.92 4.84
N LEU A 217 -4.26 0.92 4.04
CA LEU A 217 -4.56 -0.49 4.32
C LEU A 217 -3.77 -1.02 5.51
N PHE A 218 -2.47 -0.73 5.56
CA PHE A 218 -1.62 -1.18 6.67
C PHE A 218 -2.08 -0.60 8.00
N TRP A 219 -2.58 0.64 8.04
CA TRP A 219 -3.17 1.21 9.23
C TRP A 219 -4.34 0.33 9.74
N GLN A 220 -5.28 -0.07 8.89
CA GLN A 220 -6.36 -0.94 9.31
C GLN A 220 -5.88 -2.36 9.66
N MET A 221 -4.90 -2.91 8.93
CA MET A 221 -4.32 -4.22 9.26
C MET A 221 -3.76 -4.24 10.70
N TYR A 222 -3.12 -3.16 11.14
CA TYR A 222 -2.66 -3.05 12.53
C TYR A 222 -3.82 -3.00 13.53
N GLN A 223 -4.91 -2.31 13.21
CA GLN A 223 -6.09 -2.30 14.06
C GLN A 223 -6.74 -3.69 14.16
N ASP A 224 -6.64 -4.46 13.09
CA ASP A 224 -7.32 -5.74 12.94
C ASP A 224 -6.47 -6.96 13.34
N GLN A 225 -5.16 -6.82 13.48
CA GLN A 225 -4.23 -7.95 13.65
C GLN A 225 -4.62 -8.92 14.78
N GLN A 226 -5.29 -8.42 15.82
CA GLN A 226 -5.76 -9.25 16.93
C GLN A 226 -6.88 -10.24 16.55
N HIS A 227 -7.53 -10.06 15.38
CA HIS A 227 -8.56 -10.97 14.88
C HIS A 227 -7.96 -12.22 14.21
N PHE A 228 -6.66 -12.23 13.98
CA PHE A 228 -5.97 -13.29 13.28
C PHE A 228 -4.94 -13.97 14.16
N SER A 229 -4.90 -15.31 14.10
CA SER A 229 -3.86 -16.09 14.76
C SER A 229 -2.80 -16.43 13.72
N PHE A 230 -1.58 -16.01 13.97
CA PHE A 230 -0.45 -16.42 13.16
C PHE A 230 0.22 -17.61 13.85
N GLU A 231 0.22 -18.76 13.20
CA GLU A 231 1.03 -19.88 13.64
C GLU A 231 2.51 -19.47 13.44
N SER A 232 3.25 -19.42 14.52
CA SER A 232 4.66 -19.06 14.58
C SER A 232 5.58 -20.17 14.04
#